data_6b065898e25b2a4efe668b2c84d6154d
#
_entry.id   6b065898e25b2a4efe668b2c84d6154d
#
_cell.length_a   1.000
_cell.length_b   1.000
_cell.length_c   1.000
_cell.angle_alpha   90.00
_cell.angle_beta   90.00
_cell.angle_gamma   90.00
#
_symmetry.space_group_name_H-M   'P 1'
#
loop_
_entity.id
_entity.type
_entity.pdbx_description
1 polymer ?
#
loop_
_entity_poly.entity_id
_entity_poly.type
_entity_poly.pdbx_seq_one_letter_code
_entity_poly.pdbx_strand_id
1 'polypeptide(L)'
;MLTERLRVKMIGKLNHVAIAVKDISSAIKTYKDIFGAQVSKPLDQPIHGVTVVFVTLPNTKIELISPLGESSPIMNFLNKNQNGGIHHICYEVKDLELAISNLIKNNYKLIGDKIPKIGAHGKPVIFLHPSNFDGTLIELQQE
;
A
#
# COMPACT_ATOMS: atom_id res chain seq x y z
N MET A 1 8.28 -18.27 -26.50
CA MET A 1 8.89 -17.61 -25.35
C MET A 1 9.25 -16.17 -25.72
N LEU A 2 8.87 -15.23 -24.89
CA LEU A 2 9.22 -13.82 -25.13
C LEU A 2 10.71 -13.59 -24.91
N THR A 3 11.34 -12.87 -25.82
CA THR A 3 12.71 -12.41 -25.63
C THR A 3 12.76 -11.30 -24.59
N GLU A 4 13.88 -11.12 -23.94
CA GLU A 4 14.06 -10.09 -22.91
C GLU A 4 13.67 -8.68 -23.39
N ARG A 5 14.00 -8.33 -24.62
CA ARG A 5 13.70 -7.03 -25.21
C ARG A 5 12.19 -6.76 -25.36
N LEU A 6 11.35 -7.80 -25.32
CA LEU A 6 9.89 -7.66 -25.39
C LEU A 6 9.24 -7.52 -24.02
N ARG A 7 10.02 -7.68 -22.95
CA ARG A 7 9.53 -7.49 -21.59
C ARG A 7 9.52 -6.01 -21.24
N VAL A 8 8.37 -5.53 -20.80
CA VAL A 8 8.27 -4.17 -20.27
C VAL A 8 8.64 -4.23 -18.80
N LYS A 9 9.65 -3.45 -18.38
CA LYS A 9 9.98 -3.33 -16.98
C LYS A 9 8.89 -2.50 -16.31
N MET A 10 7.98 -3.19 -15.62
CA MET A 10 6.83 -2.57 -14.98
C MET A 10 7.17 -2.00 -13.63
N ILE A 11 7.81 -2.80 -12.81
CA ILE A 11 8.02 -2.53 -11.37
C ILE A 11 9.31 -1.74 -11.15
N GLY A 12 9.23 -0.73 -10.30
CA GLY A 12 10.35 0.08 -9.87
C GLY A 12 10.69 -0.13 -8.41
N LYS A 13 10.77 0.98 -7.67
CA LYS A 13 11.16 0.95 -6.25
C LYS A 13 10.04 0.40 -5.38
N LEU A 14 10.44 -0.19 -4.25
CA LEU A 14 9.53 -0.42 -3.13
C LEU A 14 9.24 0.93 -2.49
N ASN A 15 8.00 1.40 -2.65
CA ASN A 15 7.61 2.69 -2.07
C ASN A 15 7.41 2.58 -0.56
N HIS A 16 6.65 1.57 -0.12
CA HIS A 16 6.43 1.35 1.31
C HIS A 16 5.92 -0.06 1.59
N VAL A 17 6.02 -0.44 2.86
CA VAL A 17 5.30 -1.57 3.45
C VAL A 17 4.28 -0.98 4.42
N ALA A 18 3.02 -1.33 4.26
CA ALA A 18 1.95 -0.83 5.12
C ALA A 18 1.64 -1.83 6.23
N ILE A 19 1.59 -1.33 7.44
CA ILE A 19 1.25 -2.09 8.64
C ILE A 19 -0.04 -1.52 9.22
N ALA A 20 -1.06 -2.37 9.32
CA ALA A 20 -2.30 -2.02 9.98
C ALA A 20 -2.12 -2.10 11.49
N VAL A 21 -2.51 -1.03 12.19
CA VAL A 21 -2.38 -0.91 13.63
C VAL A 21 -3.73 -0.52 14.23
N LYS A 22 -4.01 -1.01 15.44
CA LYS A 22 -5.24 -0.67 16.15
C LYS A 22 -5.21 0.76 16.67
N ASP A 23 -4.07 1.17 17.19
CA ASP A 23 -3.87 2.46 17.85
C ASP A 23 -2.66 3.15 17.24
N ILE A 24 -2.95 4.17 16.42
CA ILE A 24 -1.90 4.90 15.71
C ILE A 24 -0.97 5.64 16.67
N SER A 25 -1.49 6.16 17.78
CA SER A 25 -0.69 6.90 18.76
C SER A 25 0.34 5.98 19.43
N SER A 26 -0.07 4.78 19.79
CA SER A 26 0.82 3.77 20.36
C SER A 26 1.87 3.32 19.38
N ALA A 27 1.51 3.12 18.11
CA ALA A 27 2.44 2.75 17.06
C ALA A 27 3.47 3.86 16.79
N ILE A 28 3.04 5.11 16.74
CA ILE A 28 3.93 6.26 16.59
C ILE A 28 4.97 6.27 17.71
N LYS A 29 4.53 6.07 18.94
CA LYS A 29 5.40 6.06 20.10
C LYS A 29 6.47 4.96 19.99
N THR A 30 6.08 3.77 19.56
CA THR A 30 7.02 2.66 19.37
C THR A 30 8.11 3.02 18.37
N TYR A 31 7.73 3.49 17.19
CA TYR A 31 8.71 3.79 16.15
C TYR A 31 9.57 5.00 16.49
N LYS A 32 8.97 6.03 17.08
CA LYS A 32 9.67 7.26 17.41
C LYS A 32 10.56 7.11 18.65
N ASP A 33 10.00 6.61 19.76
CA ASP A 33 10.69 6.62 21.06
C ASP A 33 11.57 5.38 21.25
N ILE A 34 11.13 4.21 20.77
CA ILE A 34 11.87 2.96 20.97
C ILE A 34 12.87 2.74 19.83
N PHE A 35 12.42 2.88 18.57
CA PHE A 35 13.31 2.69 17.42
C PHE A 35 14.08 3.95 17.03
N GLY A 36 13.72 5.11 17.56
CA GLY A 36 14.39 6.37 17.21
C GLY A 36 14.16 6.79 15.76
N ALA A 37 13.05 6.35 15.15
CA ALA A 37 12.77 6.63 13.75
C ALA A 37 12.18 8.02 13.55
N GLN A 38 12.32 8.53 12.32
CA GLN A 38 11.65 9.75 11.90
C GLN A 38 10.22 9.41 11.48
N VAL A 39 9.26 10.02 12.16
CA VAL A 39 7.83 9.73 11.99
C VAL A 39 7.10 11.00 11.57
N SER A 40 6.27 10.90 10.54
CA SER A 40 5.46 12.02 10.06
C SER A 40 4.29 12.33 11.00
N LYS A 41 3.65 13.48 10.79
CA LYS A 41 2.37 13.78 11.44
C LYS A 41 1.28 12.86 10.85
N PRO A 42 0.26 12.51 11.66
CA PRO A 42 -0.88 11.77 11.14
C PRO A 42 -1.61 12.53 10.04
N LEU A 43 -2.02 11.78 9.01
CA LEU A 43 -2.77 12.31 7.88
C LEU A 43 -4.04 11.47 7.70
N ASP A 44 -5.19 12.12 7.80
CA ASP A 44 -6.45 11.45 7.55
C ASP A 44 -6.70 11.33 6.06
N GLN A 45 -7.09 10.13 5.63
CA GLN A 45 -7.44 9.80 4.26
C GLN A 45 -8.88 9.28 4.22
N PRO A 46 -9.89 10.18 4.24
CA PRO A 46 -11.30 9.77 4.31
C PRO A 46 -11.73 8.87 3.14
N ILE A 47 -11.22 9.13 1.94
CA ILE A 47 -11.52 8.33 0.75
C ILE A 47 -11.11 6.88 0.94
N HIS A 48 -9.99 6.65 1.62
CA HIS A 48 -9.46 5.30 1.89
C HIS A 48 -9.88 4.76 3.26
N GLY A 49 -10.54 5.57 4.07
CA GLY A 49 -11.03 5.18 5.39
C GLY A 49 -9.93 4.89 6.40
N VAL A 50 -8.79 5.56 6.29
CA VAL A 50 -7.64 5.33 7.16
C VAL A 50 -6.99 6.63 7.62
N THR A 51 -6.32 6.57 8.77
CA THR A 51 -5.34 7.56 9.20
C THR A 51 -3.96 6.96 8.93
N VAL A 52 -3.09 7.74 8.33
CA VAL A 52 -1.79 7.29 7.83
C VAL A 52 -0.66 8.04 8.54
N VAL A 53 0.39 7.31 8.89
CA VAL A 53 1.65 7.87 9.39
C VAL A 53 2.79 7.22 8.63
N PHE A 54 3.75 8.01 8.18
CA PHE A 54 4.94 7.50 7.49
C PHE A 54 6.13 7.46 8.42
N VAL A 55 6.81 6.34 8.43
CA VAL A 55 8.10 6.14 9.11
C VAL A 55 9.17 6.08 8.03
N THR A 56 10.09 7.05 8.03
CA THR A 56 11.14 7.13 7.02
C THR A 56 12.31 6.23 7.41
N LEU A 57 12.66 5.32 6.51
CA LEU A 57 13.86 4.48 6.62
C LEU A 57 14.86 4.90 5.55
N PRO A 58 16.14 4.52 5.67
CA PRO A 58 17.15 4.88 4.66
C PRO A 58 16.84 4.38 3.25
N ASN A 59 16.13 3.25 3.11
CA ASN A 59 15.89 2.59 1.83
C ASN A 59 14.42 2.56 1.39
N THR A 60 13.47 2.86 2.28
CA THR A 60 12.05 2.87 1.96
C THR A 60 11.27 3.56 3.09
N LYS A 61 9.97 3.35 3.15
CA LYS A 61 9.10 3.84 4.22
C LYS A 61 8.25 2.70 4.75
N ILE A 62 7.87 2.81 6.01
CA ILE A 62 6.77 2.05 6.59
C ILE A 62 5.57 2.98 6.65
N GLU A 63 4.43 2.50 6.21
CA GLU A 63 3.17 3.23 6.33
C GLU A 63 2.35 2.57 7.45
N LEU A 64 2.16 3.29 8.55
CA LEU A 64 1.29 2.82 9.63
C LEU A 64 -0.12 3.32 9.32
N ILE A 65 -1.08 2.40 9.28
CA ILE A 65 -2.47 2.74 8.97
C ILE A 65 -3.40 2.25 10.08
N SER A 66 -4.29 3.12 10.50
CA SER A 66 -5.34 2.78 11.46
C SER A 66 -6.71 3.12 10.88
N PRO A 67 -7.80 2.48 11.35
CA PRO A 67 -9.13 2.77 10.83
C PRO A 67 -9.53 4.22 11.08
N LEU A 68 -10.11 4.85 10.04
CA LEU A 68 -10.79 6.13 10.17
C LEU A 68 -12.28 5.86 10.02
N GLY A 69 -12.97 5.76 11.15
CA GLY A 69 -14.37 5.40 11.21
C GLY A 69 -14.62 3.88 11.28
N GLU A 70 -15.85 3.52 11.66
CA GLU A 70 -16.23 2.12 11.86
C GLU A 70 -16.38 1.34 10.55
N SER A 71 -16.63 2.04 9.45
CA SER A 71 -16.78 1.43 8.13
C SER A 71 -15.46 1.32 7.36
N SER A 72 -14.34 1.56 8.02
CA SER A 72 -13.02 1.49 7.39
C SER A 72 -12.77 0.12 6.73
N PRO A 73 -12.22 0.09 5.51
CA PRO A 73 -11.89 -1.17 4.84
C PRO A 73 -10.91 -2.05 5.61
N ILE A 74 -10.05 -1.47 6.47
CA ILE A 74 -9.08 -2.25 7.23
C ILE A 74 -9.66 -2.85 8.52
N MET A 75 -10.91 -2.53 8.87
CA MET A 75 -11.55 -3.14 10.05
C MET A 75 -11.64 -4.66 9.94
N ASN A 76 -11.99 -5.19 8.77
CA ASN A 76 -12.03 -6.64 8.57
C ASN A 76 -10.66 -7.29 8.76
N PHE A 77 -9.61 -6.63 8.28
CA PHE A 77 -8.24 -7.10 8.48
C PHE A 77 -7.89 -7.14 9.98
N LEU A 78 -8.18 -6.08 10.70
CA LEU A 78 -7.88 -6.01 12.14
C LEU A 78 -8.72 -6.97 12.96
N ASN A 79 -9.97 -7.25 12.56
CA ASN A 79 -10.79 -8.24 13.22
C ASN A 79 -10.20 -9.65 13.11
N LYS A 80 -9.54 -9.95 11.99
CA LYS A 80 -8.85 -11.23 11.77
C LYS A 80 -7.43 -11.22 12.30
N ASN A 81 -6.83 -10.06 12.48
CA ASN A 81 -5.45 -9.87 12.94
C ASN A 81 -5.46 -8.88 14.09
N GLN A 82 -5.87 -9.35 15.25
CA GLN A 82 -6.16 -8.49 16.41
C GLN A 82 -4.96 -7.74 16.96
N ASN A 83 -3.75 -8.20 16.67
CA ASN A 83 -2.53 -7.51 17.07
C ASN A 83 -1.97 -6.61 15.94
N GLY A 84 -2.74 -6.42 14.86
CA GLY A 84 -2.26 -5.75 13.67
C GLY A 84 -1.45 -6.68 12.77
N GLY A 85 -0.75 -6.12 11.81
CA GLY A 85 0.11 -6.89 10.91
C GLY A 85 0.35 -6.17 9.60
N ILE A 86 1.21 -6.75 8.76
CA ILE A 86 1.48 -6.22 7.42
C ILE A 86 0.19 -6.32 6.60
N HIS A 87 -0.24 -5.18 6.06
CA HIS A 87 -1.47 -5.09 5.28
C HIS A 87 -1.20 -5.17 3.78
N HIS A 88 -0.23 -4.44 3.28
CA HIS A 88 0.12 -4.46 1.87
C HIS A 88 1.55 -3.97 1.62
N ILE A 89 1.99 -4.19 0.38
CA ILE A 89 3.28 -3.73 -0.12
C ILE A 89 3.00 -2.84 -1.33
N CYS A 90 3.65 -1.68 -1.40
CA CYS A 90 3.49 -0.75 -2.51
C CYS A 90 4.75 -0.67 -3.35
N TYR A 91 4.61 -0.94 -4.65
CA TYR A 91 5.65 -0.74 -5.63
C TYR A 91 5.35 0.48 -6.50
N GLU A 92 6.39 1.22 -6.88
CA GLU A 92 6.25 2.28 -7.87
C GLU A 92 6.33 1.70 -9.29
N VAL A 93 5.56 2.27 -10.19
CA VAL A 93 5.60 1.93 -11.61
C VAL A 93 5.73 3.20 -12.45
N LYS A 94 6.45 3.11 -13.56
CA LYS A 94 6.68 4.27 -14.43
C LYS A 94 5.41 4.72 -15.15
N ASP A 95 4.58 3.76 -15.54
CA ASP A 95 3.34 4.01 -16.28
C ASP A 95 2.25 3.11 -15.72
N LEU A 96 1.44 3.67 -14.85
CA LEU A 96 0.39 2.92 -14.15
C LEU A 96 -0.69 2.40 -15.12
N GLU A 97 -1.07 3.21 -16.12
CA GLU A 97 -2.08 2.79 -17.09
C GLU A 97 -1.60 1.60 -17.92
N LEU A 98 -0.34 1.64 -18.34
CA LEU A 98 0.26 0.52 -19.07
C LEU A 98 0.36 -0.73 -18.18
N ALA A 99 0.74 -0.55 -16.92
CA ALA A 99 0.81 -1.66 -15.96
C ALA A 99 -0.58 -2.31 -15.78
N ILE A 100 -1.62 -1.51 -15.62
CA ILE A 100 -2.99 -2.00 -15.50
C ILE A 100 -3.42 -2.76 -16.75
N SER A 101 -3.19 -2.19 -17.93
CA SER A 101 -3.52 -2.85 -19.21
C SER A 101 -2.82 -4.20 -19.34
N ASN A 102 -1.55 -4.26 -18.98
CA ASN A 102 -0.76 -5.49 -19.05
C ASN A 102 -1.27 -6.55 -18.08
N LEU A 103 -1.63 -6.14 -16.86
CA LEU A 103 -2.18 -7.06 -15.87
C LEU A 103 -3.54 -7.63 -16.31
N ILE A 104 -4.43 -6.78 -16.80
CA ILE A 104 -5.73 -7.21 -17.30
C ILE A 104 -5.58 -8.17 -18.48
N LYS A 105 -4.70 -7.85 -19.42
CA LYS A 105 -4.42 -8.69 -20.59
C LYS A 105 -3.94 -10.09 -20.18
N ASN A 106 -3.22 -10.19 -19.08
CA ASN A 106 -2.70 -11.45 -18.57
C ASN A 106 -3.60 -12.10 -17.51
N ASN A 107 -4.84 -11.63 -17.38
CA ASN A 107 -5.86 -12.17 -16.49
C ASN A 107 -5.56 -12.03 -15.00
N TYR A 108 -4.76 -11.05 -14.62
CA TYR A 108 -4.58 -10.70 -13.22
C TYR A 108 -5.74 -9.85 -12.73
N LYS A 109 -6.18 -10.09 -11.50
CA LYS A 109 -7.34 -9.40 -10.93
C LYS A 109 -6.93 -8.13 -10.21
N LEU A 110 -7.62 -7.04 -10.52
CA LEU A 110 -7.52 -5.78 -9.80
C LEU A 110 -8.67 -5.69 -8.79
N ILE A 111 -8.47 -4.89 -7.75
CA ILE A 111 -9.51 -4.62 -6.77
C ILE A 111 -10.27 -3.35 -7.19
N GLY A 112 -11.60 -3.40 -7.08
CA GLY A 112 -12.46 -2.27 -7.39
C GLY A 112 -12.79 -2.16 -8.86
N ASP A 113 -12.99 -0.93 -9.31
CA ASP A 113 -13.49 -0.60 -10.66
C ASP A 113 -12.39 -0.47 -11.72
N LYS A 114 -11.16 -0.86 -11.40
CA LYS A 114 -9.98 -0.79 -12.27
C LYS A 114 -9.55 0.64 -12.63
N ILE A 115 -10.09 1.62 -11.92
CA ILE A 115 -9.75 3.03 -12.10
C ILE A 115 -8.84 3.46 -10.94
N PRO A 116 -7.63 4.00 -11.24
CA PRO A 116 -6.74 4.46 -10.20
C PRO A 116 -7.37 5.55 -9.32
N LYS A 117 -7.07 5.51 -8.02
CA LYS A 117 -7.46 6.53 -7.06
C LYS A 117 -6.21 7.27 -6.60
N ILE A 118 -6.38 8.46 -6.05
CA ILE A 118 -5.26 9.21 -5.47
C ILE A 118 -4.95 8.65 -4.10
N GLY A 119 -3.70 8.24 -3.89
CA GLY A 119 -3.22 7.71 -2.62
C GLY A 119 -2.66 8.78 -1.69
N ALA A 120 -2.07 8.32 -0.58
CA ALA A 120 -1.56 9.20 0.49
C ALA A 120 -0.43 10.12 0.03
N HIS A 121 0.28 9.78 -1.04
CA HIS A 121 1.35 10.61 -1.60
C HIS A 121 0.85 11.58 -2.69
N GLY A 122 -0.46 11.66 -2.91
CA GLY A 122 -1.04 12.52 -3.94
C GLY A 122 -0.87 12.00 -5.35
N LYS A 123 -0.53 10.73 -5.52
CA LYS A 123 -0.30 10.09 -6.83
C LYS A 123 -1.33 8.99 -7.08
N PRO A 124 -1.63 8.69 -8.35
CA PRO A 124 -2.55 7.60 -8.68
C PRO A 124 -2.03 6.25 -8.19
N VAL A 125 -2.92 5.45 -7.62
CA VAL A 125 -2.63 4.10 -7.13
C VAL A 125 -3.74 3.14 -7.57
N ILE A 126 -3.39 1.85 -7.60
CA ILE A 126 -4.34 0.74 -7.80
C ILE A 126 -3.95 -0.42 -6.90
N PHE A 127 -4.93 -1.18 -6.45
CA PHE A 127 -4.67 -2.39 -5.66
C PHE A 127 -4.91 -3.63 -6.51
N LEU A 128 -4.06 -4.63 -6.31
CA LEU A 128 -4.09 -5.91 -7.01
C LEU A 128 -4.57 -7.00 -6.05
N HIS A 129 -5.45 -7.87 -6.55
CA HIS A 129 -6.06 -8.90 -5.71
C HIS A 129 -5.02 -9.92 -5.24
N PRO A 130 -4.98 -10.25 -3.95
CA PRO A 130 -3.97 -11.17 -3.39
C PRO A 130 -3.93 -12.55 -4.03
N SER A 131 -5.03 -13.02 -4.62
CA SER A 131 -5.10 -14.35 -5.22
C SER A 131 -4.08 -14.60 -6.32
N ASN A 132 -3.60 -13.57 -6.98
CA ASN A 132 -2.59 -13.69 -8.04
C ASN A 132 -1.17 -13.36 -7.57
N PHE A 133 -0.99 -13.00 -6.30
CA PHE A 133 0.27 -12.50 -5.77
C PHE A 133 0.64 -13.16 -4.45
N ASP A 134 0.46 -14.48 -4.40
CA ASP A 134 0.86 -15.32 -3.27
C ASP A 134 0.27 -14.87 -1.93
N GLY A 135 -1.02 -14.48 -1.95
CA GLY A 135 -1.73 -14.05 -0.77
C GLY A 135 -1.37 -12.64 -0.28
N THR A 136 -0.60 -11.89 -1.07
CA THR A 136 -0.12 -10.56 -0.70
C THR A 136 -0.95 -9.49 -1.43
N LEU A 137 -1.53 -8.57 -0.68
CA LEU A 137 -2.17 -7.38 -1.26
C LEU A 137 -1.07 -6.44 -1.78
N ILE A 138 -1.13 -6.14 -3.06
CA ILE A 138 -0.16 -5.28 -3.73
C ILE A 138 -0.82 -3.97 -4.11
N GLU A 139 -0.14 -2.87 -3.81
CA GLU A 139 -0.48 -1.54 -4.31
C GLU A 139 0.55 -1.13 -5.36
N LEU A 140 0.09 -0.61 -6.49
CA LEU A 140 0.96 0.03 -7.48
C LEU A 140 0.71 1.53 -7.45
N GLN A 141 1.79 2.29 -7.40
CA GLN A 141 1.74 3.76 -7.37
C GLN A 141 2.48 4.32 -8.56
N GLN A 142 1.87 5.30 -9.23
CA GLN A 142 2.55 6.04 -10.31
C GLN A 142 3.80 6.72 -9.76
N GLU A 143 4.91 6.52 -10.43
CA GLU A 143 6.19 7.18 -10.11
C GLU A 143 6.11 8.70 -10.19
#